data_ad62a1c1210bbef41b4e3fd9a02960da
#
_entry.id   ad62a1c1210bbef41b4e3fd9a02960da
#
_cell.length_a   1.000
_cell.length_b   1.000
_cell.length_c   1.000
_cell.angle_alpha   90.00
_cell.angle_beta   90.00
_cell.angle_gamma   90.00
#
_symmetry.space_group_name_H-M   'P 1'
#
loop_
_entity.id
_entity.type
_entity.pdbx_description
1 polymer ?
#
loop_
_entity_poly.entity_id
_entity_poly.type
_entity_poly.pdbx_seq_one_letter_code
_entity_poly.pdbx_strand_id
1 'polypeptide(L)'
;MQLVLAIIQPAKLDSVKEALVNLGIQGMTVTGAKGFGRQKGRPLAFLGLLDMEGKPFTVDFLPKVRIEIVVNDDIVDAVVDTIVAAAKTGTVGDGKLFVIPVTRTVRIRTGEENEAALTIEEPATLSNSRKNK
;
A
#
# COMPACT_ATOMS: atom_id res chain seq x y z
N MET A 1 -4.24 -8.34 -14.18
CA MET A 1 -3.40 -7.97 -13.01
C MET A 1 -3.56 -6.48 -12.73
N GLN A 2 -3.62 -6.13 -11.46
CA GLN A 2 -3.74 -4.76 -11.00
C GLN A 2 -2.75 -4.50 -9.87
N LEU A 3 -2.19 -3.31 -9.85
CA LEU A 3 -1.44 -2.80 -8.72
C LEU A 3 -2.40 -2.04 -7.80
N VAL A 4 -2.49 -2.49 -6.56
CA VAL A 4 -3.15 -1.74 -5.49
C VAL A 4 -2.06 -0.97 -4.74
N LEU A 5 -2.13 0.35 -4.85
CA LEU A 5 -1.18 1.25 -4.19
C LEU A 5 -1.95 2.04 -3.13
N ALA A 6 -1.61 1.82 -1.87
CA ALA A 6 -2.29 2.49 -0.76
C ALA A 6 -1.33 3.40 -0.01
N ILE A 7 -1.78 4.62 0.25
CA ILE A 7 -1.08 5.58 1.13
C ILE A 7 -1.92 5.69 2.40
N ILE A 8 -1.37 5.26 3.51
CA ILE A 8 -2.10 5.14 4.77
C ILE A 8 -1.35 5.83 5.92
N GLN A 9 -2.04 5.98 7.05
CA GLN A 9 -1.42 6.43 8.29
C GLN A 9 -0.43 5.36 8.79
N PRO A 10 0.76 5.76 9.26
CA PRO A 10 1.73 4.80 9.80
C PRO A 10 1.19 3.92 10.92
N ALA A 11 0.34 4.48 11.79
CA ALA A 11 -0.29 3.75 12.89
C ALA A 11 -1.22 2.61 12.42
N LYS A 12 -1.64 2.62 11.16
CA LYS A 12 -2.54 1.61 10.59
C LYS A 12 -1.82 0.49 9.84
N LEU A 13 -0.50 0.58 9.70
CA LEU A 13 0.26 -0.40 8.94
C LEU A 13 0.07 -1.83 9.44
N ASP A 14 0.20 -2.05 10.75
CA ASP A 14 0.09 -3.39 11.32
C ASP A 14 -1.30 -3.97 11.13
N SER A 15 -2.35 -3.17 11.33
CA SER A 15 -3.74 -3.60 11.11
C SER A 15 -4.01 -3.97 9.66
N VAL A 16 -3.51 -3.16 8.72
CA VAL A 16 -3.65 -3.42 7.28
C VAL A 16 -2.88 -4.69 6.88
N LYS A 17 -1.64 -4.82 7.34
CA LYS A 17 -0.82 -6.01 7.07
C LYS A 17 -1.51 -7.27 7.57
N GLU A 18 -1.97 -7.28 8.81
CA GLU A 18 -2.65 -8.43 9.40
C GLU A 18 -3.92 -8.80 8.64
N ALA A 19 -4.73 -7.81 8.28
CA ALA A 19 -5.95 -8.05 7.51
C ALA A 19 -5.66 -8.61 6.12
N LEU A 20 -4.62 -8.14 5.44
CA LEU A 20 -4.21 -8.65 4.13
C LEU A 20 -3.65 -10.07 4.22
N VAL A 21 -2.86 -10.38 5.24
CA VAL A 21 -2.36 -11.73 5.48
C VAL A 21 -3.54 -12.70 5.72
N ASN A 22 -4.52 -12.29 6.52
CA ASN A 22 -5.72 -13.08 6.76
C ASN A 22 -6.57 -13.29 5.49
N LEU A 23 -6.52 -12.35 4.56
CA LEU A 23 -7.17 -12.49 3.25
C LEU A 23 -6.43 -13.49 2.33
N GLY A 24 -5.17 -13.81 2.62
CA GLY A 24 -4.34 -14.71 1.83
C GLY A 24 -3.25 -14.01 1.02
N ILE A 25 -3.05 -12.71 1.22
CA ILE A 25 -1.96 -11.98 0.59
C ILE A 25 -0.64 -12.37 1.25
N GLN A 26 0.35 -12.74 0.44
CA GLN A 26 1.60 -13.31 0.92
C GLN A 26 2.82 -12.45 0.64
N GLY A 27 2.64 -11.35 -0.05
CA GLY A 27 3.72 -10.42 -0.32
C GLY A 27 3.18 -9.02 -0.56
N MET A 28 3.89 -8.03 -0.03
CA MET A 28 3.64 -6.63 -0.25
C MET A 28 4.94 -5.85 -0.12
N THR A 29 5.03 -4.73 -0.80
CA THR A 29 6.14 -3.81 -0.65
C THR A 29 5.68 -2.62 0.17
N VAL A 30 6.45 -2.28 1.19
CA VAL A 30 6.13 -1.18 2.10
C VAL A 30 7.27 -0.18 2.08
N THR A 31 6.95 1.09 1.87
CA THR A 31 7.92 2.18 1.90
C THR A 31 7.39 3.34 2.73
N GLY A 32 8.31 4.06 3.37
CA GLY A 32 7.98 5.32 4.01
C GLY A 32 7.71 6.41 2.96
N ALA A 33 6.74 7.24 3.23
CA ALA A 33 6.38 8.36 2.37
C ALA A 33 6.10 9.60 3.22
N LYS A 34 6.09 10.74 2.58
CA LYS A 34 5.70 12.00 3.21
C LYS A 34 4.62 12.63 2.35
N GLY A 35 3.55 13.08 3.00
CA GLY A 35 2.47 13.72 2.29
C GLY A 35 1.99 14.96 3.01
N PHE A 36 1.43 15.86 2.25
CA PHE A 36 0.66 16.93 2.83
C PHE A 36 -0.71 16.99 2.15
N GLY A 37 -1.65 17.49 2.87
CA GLY A 37 -3.00 17.67 2.36
C GLY A 37 -3.78 18.52 3.32
N ARG A 38 -5.05 18.75 2.98
CA ARG A 38 -5.93 19.52 3.84
C ARG A 38 -6.27 18.70 5.06
N GLN A 39 -5.83 19.18 6.24
CA GLN A 39 -6.15 18.53 7.50
C GLN A 39 -7.15 19.37 8.31
N LYS A 40 -7.98 18.67 9.10
CA LYS A 40 -8.96 19.31 9.99
C LYS A 40 -8.24 20.22 10.98
N GLY A 41 -8.73 21.46 11.11
CA GLY A 41 -8.18 22.46 12.03
C GLY A 41 -6.99 23.25 11.47
N ARG A 42 -6.52 22.93 10.26
CA ARG A 42 -5.49 23.74 9.60
C ARG A 42 -6.11 24.59 8.49
N PRO A 43 -5.95 25.93 8.54
CA PRO A 43 -6.50 26.83 7.53
C PRO A 43 -5.73 26.70 6.19
N LEU A 44 -6.26 27.34 5.14
CA LEU A 44 -5.63 27.34 3.82
C LEU A 44 -4.19 27.90 3.82
N ALA A 45 -3.83 28.72 4.79
CA ALA A 45 -2.46 29.18 4.99
C ALA A 45 -1.47 28.00 5.11
N PHE A 46 -1.94 26.85 5.58
CA PHE A 46 -1.16 25.62 5.62
C PHE A 46 -0.64 25.17 4.23
N LEU A 47 -1.30 25.56 3.15
CA LEU A 47 -0.93 25.18 1.79
C LEU A 47 0.21 26.02 1.19
N GLY A 48 1.03 26.64 2.01
CA GLY A 48 2.19 27.41 1.55
C GLY A 48 1.93 28.87 1.29
N LEU A 49 0.79 29.35 1.75
CA LEU A 49 0.46 30.78 1.72
C LEU A 49 1.01 31.46 2.98
N LEU A 50 0.61 32.70 3.22
CA LEU A 50 0.96 33.38 4.46
C LEU A 50 0.11 32.86 5.60
N ASP A 51 0.67 32.80 6.81
CA ASP A 51 -0.10 32.48 8.00
C ASP A 51 -1.07 33.64 8.34
N MET A 52 -1.87 33.45 9.39
CA MET A 52 -2.85 34.46 9.80
C MET A 52 -2.22 35.77 10.29
N GLU A 53 -0.92 35.76 10.58
CA GLU A 53 -0.14 36.93 11.00
C GLU A 53 0.62 37.55 9.83
N GLY A 54 0.46 37.03 8.61
CA GLY A 54 1.13 37.52 7.42
C GLY A 54 2.55 37.03 7.24
N LYS A 55 3.00 36.05 8.02
CA LYS A 55 4.34 35.45 7.91
C LYS A 55 4.36 34.35 6.85
N PRO A 56 5.52 34.10 6.19
CA PRO A 56 5.65 32.96 5.31
C PRO A 56 5.32 31.67 6.05
N PHE A 57 4.43 30.88 5.46
CA PHE A 57 3.98 29.60 6.03
C PHE A 57 4.75 28.46 5.42
N THR A 58 5.35 27.62 6.26
CA THR A 58 6.03 26.41 5.81
C THR A 58 5.04 25.25 5.80
N VAL A 59 4.88 24.62 4.63
CA VAL A 59 4.05 23.43 4.49
C VAL A 59 4.75 22.25 5.16
N ASP A 60 4.08 21.67 6.17
CA ASP A 60 4.61 20.50 6.86
C ASP A 60 4.22 19.23 6.12
N PHE A 61 5.21 18.39 5.87
CA PHE A 61 4.99 17.04 5.37
C PHE A 61 4.82 16.10 6.56
N LEU A 62 3.76 15.31 6.52
CA LEU A 62 3.47 14.30 7.52
C LEU A 62 3.93 12.93 7.04
N PRO A 63 4.44 12.10 7.95
CA PRO A 63 4.81 10.73 7.57
C PRO A 63 3.57 9.94 7.16
N LYS A 64 3.71 9.18 6.09
CA LYS A 64 2.74 8.22 5.57
C LYS A 64 3.45 6.92 5.25
N VAL A 65 2.70 5.87 5.01
CA VAL A 65 3.22 4.60 4.56
C VAL A 65 2.61 4.27 3.21
N ARG A 66 3.44 3.87 2.27
CA ARG A 66 3.04 3.41 0.94
C ARG A 66 3.11 1.90 0.89
N ILE A 67 2.02 1.28 0.51
CA ILE A 67 1.91 -0.17 0.32
C ILE A 67 1.64 -0.44 -1.15
N GLU A 68 2.37 -1.38 -1.73
CA GLU A 68 2.18 -1.81 -3.11
C GLU A 68 1.96 -3.31 -3.16
N ILE A 69 0.88 -3.72 -3.83
CA ILE A 69 0.53 -5.13 -4.00
C ILE A 69 0.02 -5.31 -5.43
N VAL A 70 0.62 -6.25 -6.17
CA VAL A 70 0.07 -6.66 -7.47
C VAL A 70 -0.73 -7.94 -7.28
N VAL A 71 -1.96 -7.94 -7.75
CA VAL A 71 -2.88 -9.06 -7.60
C VAL A 71 -3.62 -9.34 -8.90
N ASN A 72 -4.20 -10.53 -8.99
CA ASN A 72 -5.08 -10.86 -10.10
C ASN A 72 -6.40 -10.08 -10.02
N ASP A 73 -7.03 -9.88 -11.14
CA ASP A 73 -8.25 -9.07 -11.24
C ASP A 73 -9.38 -9.60 -10.36
N ASP A 74 -9.46 -10.90 -10.15
CA ASP A 74 -10.53 -11.56 -9.38
C ASP A 74 -10.52 -11.22 -7.89
N ILE A 75 -9.39 -10.77 -7.33
CA ILE A 75 -9.29 -10.46 -5.90
C ILE A 75 -9.09 -8.97 -5.60
N VAL A 76 -9.04 -8.13 -6.62
CA VAL A 76 -8.79 -6.68 -6.44
C VAL A 76 -9.80 -6.05 -5.49
N ASP A 77 -11.09 -6.29 -5.70
CA ASP A 77 -12.14 -5.68 -4.87
C ASP A 77 -12.01 -6.11 -3.41
N ALA A 78 -11.74 -7.39 -3.15
CA ALA A 78 -11.53 -7.88 -1.79
C ALA A 78 -10.31 -7.23 -1.13
N VAL A 79 -9.23 -7.02 -1.87
CA VAL A 79 -8.02 -6.34 -1.37
C VAL A 79 -8.33 -4.88 -1.03
N VAL A 80 -9.01 -4.17 -1.93
CA VAL A 80 -9.40 -2.77 -1.73
C VAL A 80 -10.28 -2.63 -0.48
N ASP A 81 -11.33 -3.44 -0.38
CA ASP A 81 -12.27 -3.40 0.75
C ASP A 81 -11.56 -3.72 2.08
N THR A 82 -10.64 -4.67 2.06
CA THR A 82 -9.85 -5.06 3.24
C THR A 82 -8.97 -3.91 3.71
N ILE A 83 -8.27 -3.24 2.80
CA ILE A 83 -7.41 -2.10 3.14
C ILE A 83 -8.25 -0.95 3.69
N VAL A 84 -9.35 -0.60 3.04
CA VAL A 84 -10.22 0.49 3.48
C VAL A 84 -10.75 0.22 4.88
N ALA A 85 -11.26 -0.98 5.14
CA ALA A 85 -11.80 -1.33 6.46
C ALA A 85 -10.73 -1.25 7.56
N ALA A 86 -9.51 -1.71 7.28
CA ALA A 86 -8.42 -1.73 8.26
C ALA A 86 -7.77 -0.36 8.50
N ALA A 87 -7.73 0.49 7.48
CA ALA A 87 -7.05 1.79 7.54
C ALA A 87 -7.96 2.95 7.95
N LYS A 88 -9.26 2.79 7.82
CA LYS A 88 -10.24 3.85 8.04
C LYS A 88 -10.35 4.25 9.50
N THR A 89 -10.28 5.56 9.78
CA THR A 89 -10.68 6.15 11.06
C THR A 89 -11.94 7.03 10.94
N GLY A 90 -12.24 7.47 9.72
CA GLY A 90 -13.33 8.41 9.45
C GLY A 90 -12.92 9.86 9.53
N THR A 91 -11.63 10.14 9.70
CA THR A 91 -11.09 11.50 9.79
C THR A 91 -10.25 11.86 8.57
N VAL A 92 -10.07 13.16 8.37
CA VAL A 92 -9.16 13.66 7.33
C VAL A 92 -7.73 13.17 7.61
N GLY A 93 -7.07 12.68 6.60
CA GLY A 93 -5.71 12.15 6.72
C GLY A 93 -5.62 10.63 6.69
N ASP A 94 -6.74 9.91 6.58
CA ASP A 94 -6.76 8.45 6.48
C ASP A 94 -5.99 7.92 5.27
N GLY A 95 -5.87 8.72 4.22
CA GLY A 95 -5.15 8.36 3.03
C GLY A 95 -6.05 7.99 1.87
N LYS A 96 -5.42 7.44 0.84
CA LYS A 96 -6.07 7.02 -0.42
C LYS A 96 -5.43 5.76 -0.92
N LEU A 97 -6.14 5.06 -1.77
CA LEU A 97 -5.55 3.98 -2.55
C LEU A 97 -5.89 4.16 -4.03
N PHE A 98 -5.05 3.60 -4.86
CA PHE A 98 -5.18 3.65 -6.31
C PHE A 98 -5.11 2.22 -6.85
N VAL A 99 -5.93 1.94 -7.85
CA VAL A 99 -5.88 0.68 -8.58
C VAL A 99 -5.41 0.98 -9.99
N ILE A 100 -4.29 0.37 -10.38
CA ILE A 100 -3.60 0.68 -11.62
C ILE A 100 -3.42 -0.61 -12.41
N PRO A 101 -3.81 -0.64 -13.70
CA PRO A 101 -3.57 -1.82 -14.53
C PRO A 101 -2.08 -2.15 -14.65
N VAL A 102 -1.74 -3.42 -14.51
CA VAL A 102 -0.40 -3.95 -14.71
C VAL A 102 -0.41 -4.81 -15.96
N THR A 103 0.38 -4.43 -16.95
CA THR A 103 0.40 -5.11 -18.24
C THR A 103 1.32 -6.33 -18.26
N ARG A 104 2.32 -6.36 -17.39
CA ARG A 104 3.30 -7.44 -17.33
C ARG A 104 3.95 -7.51 -15.96
N THR A 105 4.12 -8.71 -15.43
CA THR A 105 4.86 -8.99 -14.20
C THR A 105 5.89 -10.07 -14.52
N VAL A 106 7.11 -9.90 -14.04
CA VAL A 106 8.19 -10.87 -14.23
C VAL A 106 8.87 -11.13 -12.89
N ARG A 107 8.99 -12.40 -12.52
CA ARG A 107 9.79 -12.80 -11.36
C ARG A 107 11.26 -12.78 -11.75
N ILE A 108 12.05 -11.97 -11.10
CA ILE A 108 13.46 -11.76 -11.48
C ILE A 108 14.26 -13.06 -11.40
N ARG A 109 14.07 -13.84 -10.34
CA ARG A 109 14.85 -15.07 -10.13
C ARG A 109 14.63 -16.12 -11.21
N THR A 110 13.38 -16.30 -11.64
CA THR A 110 13.01 -17.44 -12.51
C THR A 110 12.66 -17.03 -13.94
N GLY A 111 12.34 -15.75 -14.17
CA GLY A 111 11.80 -15.28 -15.44
C GLY A 111 10.33 -15.65 -15.67
N GLU A 112 9.66 -16.27 -14.70
CA GLU A 112 8.22 -16.54 -14.79
C GLU A 112 7.44 -15.24 -14.96
N GLU A 113 6.38 -15.28 -15.74
CA GLU A 113 5.63 -14.09 -16.12
C GLU A 113 4.17 -14.15 -15.66
N ASN A 114 3.62 -12.95 -15.43
CA ASN A 114 2.20 -12.71 -15.16
C ASN A 114 1.70 -13.52 -13.96
N GLU A 115 0.65 -14.31 -14.09
CA GLU A 115 0.05 -15.04 -12.97
C GLU A 115 1.04 -15.96 -12.25
N ALA A 116 1.93 -16.61 -12.99
CA ALA A 116 2.97 -17.45 -12.41
C ALA A 116 3.95 -16.64 -11.56
N ALA A 117 4.21 -15.39 -11.93
CA ALA A 117 5.07 -14.49 -11.16
C ALA A 117 4.41 -13.96 -9.88
N LEU A 118 3.09 -14.06 -9.76
CA LEU A 118 2.35 -13.64 -8.58
C LEU A 118 2.15 -14.73 -7.53
N THR A 119 2.50 -15.97 -7.87
CA THR A 119 2.46 -17.08 -6.90
C THR A 119 3.66 -17.02 -5.97
N ILE A 120 3.55 -17.66 -4.80
CA ILE A 120 4.65 -17.71 -3.85
C ILE A 120 5.81 -18.50 -4.42
N GLU A 121 7.01 -18.02 -4.15
CA GLU A 121 8.23 -18.78 -4.34
C GLU A 121 8.41 -19.81 -3.23
N GLU A 122 8.47 -21.09 -3.59
CA GLU A 122 8.79 -22.11 -2.61
C GLU A 122 10.32 -22.10 -2.31
N PRO A 123 10.70 -22.18 -1.03
CA PRO A 123 12.11 -22.33 -0.69
C PRO A 123 12.70 -23.61 -1.31
N ALA A 124 13.94 -23.54 -1.82
CA ALA A 124 14.60 -24.66 -2.45
C ALA A 124 14.69 -25.91 -1.55
N THR A 125 14.81 -25.71 -0.23
CA THR A 125 14.86 -26.80 0.77
C THR A 125 13.56 -27.61 0.84
N LEU A 126 12.41 -26.96 0.64
CA LEU A 126 11.11 -27.64 0.64
C LEU A 126 10.88 -28.43 -0.64
N SER A 127 11.36 -27.92 -1.78
CA SER A 127 11.22 -28.63 -3.06
C SER A 127 12.05 -29.93 -3.07
N ASN A 128 13.24 -29.93 -2.46
CA ASN A 128 14.09 -31.12 -2.37
C ASN A 128 13.51 -32.20 -1.44
N SER A 129 12.88 -31.82 -0.33
CA SER A 129 12.25 -32.78 0.55
C SER A 129 11.02 -33.48 -0.07
N ARG A 130 10.32 -32.81 -0.97
CA ARG A 130 9.21 -33.38 -1.71
C ARG A 130 9.64 -34.35 -2.81
N LYS A 131 10.81 -34.14 -3.41
CA LYS A 131 11.34 -35.01 -4.48
C LYS A 131 11.87 -36.34 -3.96
N ASN A 132 12.24 -36.42 -2.68
CA ASN A 132 12.78 -37.61 -2.04
C ASN A 132 11.74 -38.48 -1.33
N LYS A 133 10.50 -38.15 -1.51
CA LYS A 133 9.35 -38.93 -1.05
C LYS A 133 8.62 -39.55 -2.25
#